data_4f5a68b5bccfd4b4540aee92e0984c1e
#
_entry.id   4f5a68b5bccfd4b4540aee92e0984c1e
#
_cell.length_a   1.000
_cell.length_b   1.000
_cell.length_c   1.000
_cell.angle_alpha   90.00
_cell.angle_beta   90.00
_cell.angle_gamma   90.00
#
_symmetry.space_group_name_H-M   'P 1'
#
loop_
_entity.id
_entity.type
_entity.pdbx_description
1 polymer ?
#
loop_
_entity_poly.entity_id
_entity_poly.type
_entity_poly.pdbx_seq_one_letter_code
_entity_poly.pdbx_strand_id
1 'polypeptide(L)'
;METLDLPVERFAAISGPNLSKQIADREPAATVVACADIDNARTIATACTTDYFRAFVTRDVIGLEMCGSLKNVVALAVGMARGAGYGENTAAMIETRGLAELTALGEAAGADPKTFAGLAGVGDLIATCGSPLSRNYTFGSNLGKGLSVEEATKVSNGVAEGVPTADAVVALGKQYGVPTPLATAMSHVLSDGISCAQMLSELFGESISEE
;
A
#
# COMPACT_ATOMS: atom_id res chain seq x y z
N MET A 1 -18.49 0.64 8.90
CA MET A 1 -19.04 0.12 10.19
C MET A 1 -20.45 0.59 10.42
N GLU A 2 -20.73 1.85 10.18
CA GLU A 2 -22.11 2.39 10.23
C GLU A 2 -23.09 1.63 9.32
N THR A 3 -22.60 1.13 8.16
CA THR A 3 -23.43 0.40 7.19
C THR A 3 -23.90 -0.99 7.68
N LEU A 4 -23.20 -1.60 8.64
CA LEU A 4 -23.50 -2.95 9.10
C LEU A 4 -24.16 -2.98 10.50
N ASP A 5 -24.28 -1.84 11.18
CA ASP A 5 -24.81 -1.70 12.54
C ASP A 5 -24.20 -2.73 13.52
N LEU A 6 -22.89 -2.96 13.40
CA LEU A 6 -22.15 -3.91 14.22
C LEU A 6 -21.21 -3.18 15.19
N PRO A 7 -21.06 -3.67 16.44
CA PRO A 7 -20.05 -3.16 17.36
C PRO A 7 -18.65 -3.27 16.77
N VAL A 8 -17.82 -2.25 17.02
CA VAL A 8 -16.43 -2.19 16.49
C VAL A 8 -15.58 -3.38 16.93
N GLU A 9 -15.86 -3.94 18.09
CA GLU A 9 -15.20 -5.11 18.67
C GLU A 9 -15.44 -6.40 17.86
N ARG A 10 -16.47 -6.41 17.02
CA ARG A 10 -16.79 -7.53 16.11
C ARG A 10 -16.17 -7.37 14.72
N PHE A 11 -15.53 -6.25 14.43
CA PHE A 11 -14.82 -6.02 13.20
C PHE A 11 -13.36 -6.47 13.36
N ALA A 12 -12.90 -7.29 12.43
CA ALA A 12 -11.50 -7.66 12.32
C ALA A 12 -11.01 -7.51 10.89
N ALA A 13 -9.79 -7.03 10.74
CA ALA A 13 -9.12 -6.91 9.45
C ALA A 13 -7.88 -7.81 9.41
N ILE A 14 -7.52 -8.28 8.21
CA ILE A 14 -6.32 -9.09 7.98
C ILE A 14 -5.51 -8.42 6.87
N SER A 15 -4.24 -8.13 7.16
CA SER A 15 -3.29 -7.57 6.18
C SER A 15 -1.87 -8.06 6.44
N GLY A 16 -1.03 -8.00 5.40
CA GLY A 16 0.36 -8.46 5.45
C GLY A 16 0.85 -8.93 4.08
N PRO A 17 2.06 -9.47 3.96
CA PRO A 17 2.60 -9.99 2.71
C PRO A 17 1.87 -11.27 2.29
N ASN A 18 0.67 -11.10 1.73
CA ASN A 18 -0.30 -12.17 1.47
C ASN A 18 -0.51 -12.40 -0.04
N LEU A 19 0.56 -12.66 -0.80
CA LEU A 19 0.46 -13.03 -2.21
C LEU A 19 -0.22 -14.40 -2.34
N SER A 20 -1.48 -14.42 -2.76
CA SER A 20 -2.36 -15.58 -2.73
C SER A 20 -1.80 -16.82 -3.41
N LYS A 21 -1.08 -16.66 -4.52
CA LYS A 21 -0.45 -17.76 -5.24
C LYS A 21 0.61 -18.45 -4.37
N GLN A 22 1.49 -17.68 -3.71
CA GLN A 22 2.54 -18.22 -2.86
C GLN A 22 1.96 -18.95 -1.63
N ILE A 23 0.89 -18.40 -1.05
CA ILE A 23 0.18 -19.08 0.05
C ILE A 23 -0.45 -20.39 -0.43
N ALA A 24 -1.07 -20.39 -1.61
CA ALA A 24 -1.63 -21.60 -2.20
C ALA A 24 -0.57 -22.67 -2.51
N ASP A 25 0.64 -22.25 -2.88
CA ASP A 25 1.80 -23.10 -3.11
C ASP A 25 2.51 -23.53 -1.80
N ARG A 26 1.93 -23.16 -0.64
CA ARG A 26 2.42 -23.45 0.72
C ARG A 26 3.81 -22.87 1.04
N GLU A 27 4.16 -21.75 0.42
CA GLU A 27 5.37 -21.03 0.81
C GLU A 27 5.20 -20.43 2.21
N PRO A 28 6.26 -20.42 3.06
CA PRO A 28 6.19 -19.80 4.37
C PRO A 28 5.79 -18.32 4.29
N ALA A 29 4.69 -17.95 4.93
CA ALA A 29 4.16 -16.60 4.93
C ALA A 29 3.59 -16.21 6.31
N ALA A 30 3.43 -14.92 6.53
CA ALA A 30 2.88 -14.39 7.76
C ALA A 30 1.93 -13.22 7.49
N THR A 31 0.92 -13.09 8.34
CA THR A 31 -0.08 -12.01 8.28
C THR A 31 -0.31 -11.39 9.65
N VAL A 32 -1.07 -10.30 9.69
CA VAL A 32 -1.53 -9.68 10.94
C VAL A 32 -3.05 -9.62 10.94
N VAL A 33 -3.65 -10.00 12.06
CA VAL A 33 -5.07 -9.86 12.35
C VAL A 33 -5.24 -8.69 13.32
N ALA A 34 -5.97 -7.66 12.93
CA ALA A 34 -6.31 -6.54 13.78
C ALA A 34 -7.76 -6.62 14.23
N CYS A 35 -8.00 -6.44 15.53
CA CYS A 35 -9.32 -6.27 16.10
C CYS A 35 -9.23 -5.46 17.40
N ALA A 36 -10.17 -4.55 17.64
CA ALA A 36 -10.23 -3.77 18.88
C ALA A 36 -10.28 -4.69 20.11
N ASP A 37 -11.01 -5.82 20.03
CA ASP A 37 -10.94 -6.91 21.00
C ASP A 37 -9.81 -7.89 20.62
N ILE A 38 -8.77 -7.93 21.45
CA ILE A 38 -7.59 -8.78 21.21
C ILE A 38 -7.89 -10.28 21.30
N ASP A 39 -8.90 -10.70 22.05
CA ASP A 39 -9.24 -12.11 22.18
C ASP A 39 -9.99 -12.59 20.93
N ASN A 40 -10.80 -11.73 20.32
CA ASN A 40 -11.34 -11.96 18.98
C ASN A 40 -10.22 -12.05 17.93
N ALA A 41 -9.24 -11.13 17.97
CA ALA A 41 -8.09 -11.21 17.08
C ALA A 41 -7.32 -12.53 17.22
N ARG A 42 -7.07 -12.98 18.47
CA ARG A 42 -6.40 -14.26 18.76
C ARG A 42 -7.19 -15.47 18.27
N THR A 43 -8.50 -15.44 18.42
CA THR A 43 -9.38 -16.51 17.93
C THR A 43 -9.28 -16.66 16.43
N ILE A 44 -9.35 -15.54 15.69
CA ILE A 44 -9.22 -15.52 14.24
C ILE A 44 -7.80 -15.92 13.83
N ALA A 45 -6.76 -15.38 14.46
CA ALA A 45 -5.37 -15.71 14.17
C ALA A 45 -5.09 -17.22 14.36
N THR A 46 -5.66 -17.82 15.42
CA THR A 46 -5.54 -19.26 15.65
C THR A 46 -6.18 -20.07 14.53
N ALA A 47 -7.37 -19.65 14.08
CA ALA A 47 -8.07 -20.32 12.98
C ALA A 47 -7.35 -20.19 11.62
N CYS A 48 -6.61 -19.09 11.41
CA CYS A 48 -5.86 -18.86 10.18
C CYS A 48 -4.47 -19.48 10.18
N THR A 49 -3.89 -19.78 11.36
CA THR A 49 -2.51 -20.27 11.47
C THR A 49 -2.38 -21.74 11.02
N THR A 50 -1.40 -22.01 10.18
CA THR A 50 -1.03 -23.36 9.72
C THR A 50 0.47 -23.58 9.94
N ASP A 51 1.03 -24.69 9.43
CA ASP A 51 2.45 -25.00 9.45
C ASP A 51 3.31 -24.07 8.58
N TYR A 52 2.71 -23.45 7.54
CA TYR A 52 3.38 -22.55 6.60
C TYR A 52 2.84 -21.11 6.62
N PHE A 53 1.68 -20.86 7.25
CA PHE A 53 1.07 -19.53 7.33
C PHE A 53 0.83 -19.13 8.78
N ARG A 54 1.53 -18.08 9.25
CA ARG A 54 1.46 -17.63 10.64
C ARG A 54 0.76 -16.29 10.77
N ALA A 55 -0.28 -16.24 11.63
CA ALA A 55 -0.97 -15.00 11.95
C ALA A 55 -0.46 -14.40 13.27
N PHE A 56 -0.17 -13.10 13.26
CA PHE A 56 0.10 -12.26 14.41
C PHE A 56 -1.13 -11.42 14.74
N VAL A 57 -1.18 -10.76 15.88
CA VAL A 57 -2.34 -9.98 16.31
C VAL A 57 -1.96 -8.58 16.72
N THR A 58 -2.87 -7.62 16.48
CA THR A 58 -2.77 -6.23 16.95
C THR A 58 -4.14 -5.69 17.32
N ARG A 59 -4.19 -4.60 18.11
CA ARG A 59 -5.41 -3.82 18.34
C ARG A 59 -5.55 -2.65 17.36
N ASP A 60 -4.48 -2.32 16.63
CA ASP A 60 -4.44 -1.19 15.72
C ASP A 60 -5.12 -1.53 14.39
N VAL A 61 -6.46 -1.43 14.40
CA VAL A 61 -7.28 -1.64 13.21
C VAL A 61 -7.05 -0.54 12.18
N ILE A 62 -6.92 0.71 12.65
CA ILE A 62 -6.72 1.88 11.77
C ILE A 62 -5.41 1.71 10.99
N GLY A 63 -4.30 1.46 11.69
CA GLY A 63 -3.00 1.31 11.06
C GLY A 63 -2.97 0.13 10.09
N LEU A 64 -3.58 -1.00 10.43
CA LEU A 64 -3.62 -2.15 9.56
C LEU A 64 -4.42 -1.89 8.27
N GLU A 65 -5.59 -1.28 8.36
CA GLU A 65 -6.42 -0.91 7.20
C GLU A 65 -5.72 0.11 6.29
N MET A 66 -5.08 1.12 6.90
CA MET A 66 -4.33 2.13 6.15
C MET A 66 -3.13 1.51 5.44
N CYS A 67 -2.35 0.66 6.09
CA CYS A 67 -1.25 -0.08 5.45
C CYS A 67 -1.75 -0.85 4.22
N GLY A 68 -2.79 -1.65 4.38
CA GLY A 68 -3.32 -2.50 3.31
C GLY A 68 -3.86 -1.73 2.11
N SER A 69 -4.48 -0.57 2.36
CA SER A 69 -5.09 0.25 1.30
C SER A 69 -4.06 1.16 0.61
N LEU A 70 -3.29 1.92 1.39
CA LEU A 70 -2.46 3.00 0.87
C LEU A 70 -1.18 2.52 0.18
N LYS A 71 -0.61 1.36 0.56
CA LYS A 71 0.55 0.74 -0.11
C LYS A 71 0.37 0.57 -1.63
N ASN A 72 -0.87 0.45 -2.07
CA ASN A 72 -1.19 0.23 -3.47
C ASN A 72 -0.76 1.40 -4.37
N VAL A 73 -0.78 2.63 -3.85
CA VAL A 73 -0.29 3.83 -4.55
C VAL A 73 1.24 3.78 -4.71
N VAL A 74 1.94 3.33 -3.65
CA VAL A 74 3.40 3.16 -3.70
C VAL A 74 3.77 2.08 -4.73
N ALA A 75 3.03 0.98 -4.76
CA ALA A 75 3.27 -0.09 -5.75
C ALA A 75 3.02 0.36 -7.20
N LEU A 76 2.05 1.25 -7.44
CA LEU A 76 1.88 1.90 -8.75
C LEU A 76 3.13 2.70 -9.15
N ALA A 77 3.62 3.55 -8.25
CA ALA A 77 4.78 4.42 -8.49
C ALA A 77 6.05 3.60 -8.74
N VAL A 78 6.32 2.57 -7.93
CA VAL A 78 7.45 1.65 -8.11
C VAL A 78 7.33 0.91 -9.44
N GLY A 79 6.15 0.38 -9.74
CA GLY A 79 5.88 -0.27 -11.02
C GLY A 79 6.16 0.66 -12.20
N MET A 80 5.70 1.92 -12.13
CA MET A 80 5.92 2.91 -13.18
C MET A 80 7.41 3.23 -13.37
N ALA A 81 8.17 3.42 -12.29
CA ALA A 81 9.60 3.63 -12.36
C ALA A 81 10.32 2.43 -13.00
N ARG A 82 9.97 1.21 -12.61
CA ARG A 82 10.52 -0.02 -13.21
C ARG A 82 10.17 -0.17 -14.68
N GLY A 83 8.93 0.11 -15.05
CA GLY A 83 8.48 0.11 -16.44
C GLY A 83 9.21 1.11 -17.32
N ALA A 84 9.58 2.26 -16.77
CA ALA A 84 10.37 3.30 -17.42
C ALA A 84 11.89 3.01 -17.44
N GLY A 85 12.35 1.88 -16.86
CA GLY A 85 13.74 1.45 -16.90
C GLY A 85 14.60 1.92 -15.71
N TYR A 86 14.01 2.53 -14.68
CA TYR A 86 14.74 2.90 -13.46
C TYR A 86 15.10 1.67 -12.62
N GLY A 87 16.24 1.75 -11.91
CA GLY A 87 16.83 0.66 -11.13
C GLY A 87 16.37 0.63 -9.68
N GLU A 88 17.09 -0.19 -8.89
CA GLU A 88 16.79 -0.48 -7.47
C GLU A 88 16.82 0.78 -6.59
N ASN A 89 17.76 1.69 -6.83
CA ASN A 89 17.87 2.91 -6.01
C ASN A 89 16.60 3.78 -6.09
N THR A 90 16.02 3.91 -7.30
CA THR A 90 14.78 4.65 -7.50
C THR A 90 13.61 3.95 -6.84
N ALA A 91 13.51 2.63 -6.96
CA ALA A 91 12.47 1.85 -6.29
C ALA A 91 12.56 1.99 -4.77
N ALA A 92 13.75 1.79 -4.19
CA ALA A 92 13.97 1.93 -2.75
C ALA A 92 13.63 3.34 -2.22
N MET A 93 13.97 4.38 -2.99
CA MET A 93 13.63 5.75 -2.65
C MET A 93 12.10 5.96 -2.63
N ILE A 94 11.38 5.49 -3.66
CA ILE A 94 9.92 5.60 -3.72
C ILE A 94 9.28 4.83 -2.56
N GLU A 95 9.75 3.62 -2.28
CA GLU A 95 9.23 2.78 -1.18
C GLU A 95 9.44 3.45 0.18
N THR A 96 10.65 3.99 0.42
CA THR A 96 10.97 4.67 1.69
C THR A 96 10.13 5.94 1.88
N ARG A 97 10.05 6.79 0.85
CA ARG A 97 9.24 8.02 0.92
C ARG A 97 7.75 7.70 1.02
N GLY A 98 7.28 6.70 0.28
CA GLY A 98 5.90 6.23 0.38
C GLY A 98 5.57 5.70 1.78
N LEU A 99 6.43 4.89 2.37
CA LEU A 99 6.23 4.40 3.74
C LEU A 99 6.20 5.53 4.77
N ALA A 100 7.08 6.53 4.64
CA ALA A 100 7.08 7.70 5.52
C ALA A 100 5.77 8.51 5.40
N GLU A 101 5.30 8.76 4.17
CA GLU A 101 4.02 9.42 3.89
C GLU A 101 2.84 8.66 4.52
N LEU A 102 2.78 7.34 4.33
CA LEU A 102 1.75 6.48 4.90
C LEU A 102 1.79 6.47 6.43
N THR A 103 2.99 6.45 7.03
CA THR A 103 3.16 6.47 8.48
C THR A 103 2.66 7.80 9.06
N ALA A 104 3.07 8.92 8.48
CA ALA A 104 2.63 10.25 8.95
C ALA A 104 1.10 10.42 8.84
N LEU A 105 0.51 9.95 7.75
CA LEU A 105 -0.94 10.00 7.55
C LEU A 105 -1.66 9.08 8.55
N GLY A 106 -1.10 7.89 8.80
CA GLY A 106 -1.63 6.95 9.78
C GLY A 106 -1.60 7.48 11.21
N GLU A 107 -0.48 8.06 11.63
CA GLU A 107 -0.35 8.69 12.95
C GLU A 107 -1.37 9.81 13.12
N ALA A 108 -1.54 10.66 12.12
CA ALA A 108 -2.53 11.73 12.15
C ALA A 108 -3.98 11.20 12.22
N ALA A 109 -4.24 10.00 11.71
CA ALA A 109 -5.51 9.30 11.80
C ALA A 109 -5.69 8.49 13.11
N GLY A 110 -4.67 8.44 13.98
CA GLY A 110 -4.69 7.76 15.28
C GLY A 110 -4.17 6.32 15.27
N ALA A 111 -3.43 5.91 14.24
CA ALA A 111 -2.77 4.61 14.17
C ALA A 111 -1.47 4.58 15.00
N ASP A 112 -1.04 3.38 15.39
CA ASP A 112 0.29 3.16 15.99
C ASP A 112 1.36 3.12 14.88
N PRO A 113 2.37 4.03 14.88
CA PRO A 113 3.44 4.03 13.88
C PRO A 113 4.22 2.72 13.80
N LYS A 114 4.25 1.92 14.86
CA LYS A 114 4.86 0.59 14.85
C LYS A 114 4.19 -0.39 13.90
N THR A 115 2.91 -0.20 13.61
CA THR A 115 2.18 -1.03 12.64
C THR A 115 2.79 -0.89 11.24
N PHE A 116 3.23 0.32 10.87
CA PHE A 116 3.84 0.59 9.57
C PHE A 116 5.25 -0.01 9.44
N ALA A 117 5.99 -0.16 10.54
CA ALA A 117 7.28 -0.85 10.57
C ALA A 117 7.17 -2.39 10.63
N GLY A 118 5.95 -2.92 10.74
CA GLY A 118 5.66 -4.33 10.87
C GLY A 118 5.32 -5.04 9.56
N LEU A 119 4.79 -6.27 9.69
CA LEU A 119 4.37 -7.10 8.54
C LEU A 119 3.29 -6.44 7.69
N ALA A 120 2.31 -5.78 8.32
CA ALA A 120 1.22 -5.12 7.60
C ALA A 120 1.68 -3.86 6.84
N GLY A 121 2.71 -3.16 7.34
CA GLY A 121 3.31 -1.98 6.71
C GLY A 121 4.46 -2.37 5.77
N VAL A 122 5.70 -2.24 6.25
CA VAL A 122 6.90 -2.46 5.43
C VAL A 122 6.95 -3.87 4.81
N GLY A 123 6.49 -4.91 5.53
CA GLY A 123 6.49 -6.27 5.01
C GLY A 123 5.60 -6.44 3.76
N ASP A 124 4.37 -5.94 3.83
CA ASP A 124 3.43 -6.01 2.72
C ASP A 124 3.81 -5.04 1.58
N LEU A 125 4.43 -3.89 1.92
CA LEU A 125 4.95 -2.96 0.93
C LEU A 125 6.05 -3.62 0.07
N ILE A 126 7.06 -4.24 0.70
CA ILE A 126 8.14 -4.96 0.00
C ILE A 126 7.58 -6.05 -0.91
N ALA A 127 6.66 -6.89 -0.39
CA ALA A 127 6.05 -7.95 -1.18
C ALA A 127 5.25 -7.42 -2.37
N THR A 128 4.52 -6.31 -2.18
CA THR A 128 3.65 -5.73 -3.20
C THR A 128 4.46 -4.98 -4.27
N CYS A 129 5.50 -4.25 -3.89
CA CYS A 129 6.36 -3.47 -4.80
C CYS A 129 7.37 -4.35 -5.54
N GLY A 130 7.80 -5.47 -4.95
CA GLY A 130 8.81 -6.36 -5.54
C GLY A 130 8.25 -7.47 -6.43
N SER A 131 6.94 -7.60 -6.58
CA SER A 131 6.34 -8.76 -7.25
C SER A 131 5.50 -8.42 -8.48
N PRO A 132 5.75 -9.08 -9.62
CA PRO A 132 4.87 -8.97 -10.80
C PRO A 132 3.48 -9.60 -10.57
N LEU A 133 3.27 -10.32 -9.46
CA LEU A 133 1.95 -10.80 -9.04
C LEU A 133 1.08 -9.65 -8.48
N SER A 134 1.69 -8.53 -8.12
CA SER A 134 0.96 -7.33 -7.71
C SER A 134 0.29 -6.66 -8.92
N ARG A 135 -1.04 -6.54 -8.88
CA ARG A 135 -1.81 -5.86 -9.93
C ARG A 135 -1.42 -4.38 -10.04
N ASN A 136 -1.18 -3.72 -8.90
CA ASN A 136 -0.79 -2.31 -8.87
C ASN A 136 0.61 -2.11 -9.47
N TYR A 137 1.59 -2.95 -9.10
CA TYR A 137 2.92 -2.94 -9.70
C TYR A 137 2.86 -3.14 -11.22
N THR A 138 2.11 -4.14 -11.68
CA THR A 138 1.99 -4.45 -13.12
C THR A 138 1.30 -3.33 -13.88
N PHE A 139 0.26 -2.74 -13.32
CA PHE A 139 -0.41 -1.57 -13.89
C PHE A 139 0.54 -0.39 -14.02
N GLY A 140 1.23 -0.03 -12.93
CA GLY A 140 2.27 1.01 -12.96
C GLY A 140 3.36 0.73 -14.00
N SER A 141 3.84 -0.52 -14.07
CA SER A 141 4.85 -0.91 -15.06
C SER A 141 4.38 -0.67 -16.51
N ASN A 142 3.10 -0.88 -16.79
CA ASN A 142 2.54 -0.59 -18.11
C ASN A 142 2.51 0.92 -18.39
N LEU A 143 2.15 1.75 -17.39
CA LEU A 143 2.25 3.22 -17.52
C LEU A 143 3.70 3.66 -17.78
N GLY A 144 4.67 3.09 -17.06
CA GLY A 144 6.08 3.38 -17.23
C GLY A 144 6.63 3.00 -18.61
N LYS A 145 6.05 2.00 -19.27
CA LYS A 145 6.34 1.59 -20.65
C LYS A 145 5.68 2.49 -21.70
N GLY A 146 4.90 3.48 -21.27
CA GLY A 146 4.28 4.47 -22.13
C GLY A 146 2.83 4.17 -22.52
N LEU A 147 2.18 3.18 -21.90
CA LEU A 147 0.74 2.98 -22.10
C LEU A 147 -0.04 4.09 -21.37
N SER A 148 -1.13 4.54 -21.97
CA SER A 148 -2.12 5.38 -21.28
C SER A 148 -2.85 4.61 -20.18
N VAL A 149 -3.50 5.31 -19.25
CA VAL A 149 -4.32 4.71 -18.19
C VAL A 149 -5.40 3.79 -18.80
N GLU A 150 -6.02 4.21 -19.90
CA GLU A 150 -7.03 3.41 -20.60
C GLU A 150 -6.44 2.11 -21.19
N GLU A 151 -5.28 2.19 -21.84
CA GLU A 151 -4.59 1.02 -22.40
C GLU A 151 -4.10 0.07 -21.30
N ALA A 152 -3.48 0.61 -20.22
CA ALA A 152 -3.06 -0.17 -19.07
C ALA A 152 -4.25 -0.90 -18.42
N THR A 153 -5.42 -0.26 -18.35
CA THR A 153 -6.65 -0.88 -17.84
C THR A 153 -7.10 -2.05 -18.70
N LYS A 154 -7.05 -1.91 -20.03
CA LYS A 154 -7.46 -2.98 -20.96
C LYS A 154 -6.57 -4.23 -20.90
N VAL A 155 -5.27 -4.06 -20.63
CA VAL A 155 -4.31 -5.18 -20.56
C VAL A 155 -4.15 -5.74 -19.15
N SER A 156 -4.75 -5.11 -18.14
CA SER A 156 -4.65 -5.54 -16.74
C SER A 156 -5.61 -6.68 -16.44
N ASN A 157 -5.13 -7.70 -15.73
CA ASN A 157 -5.94 -8.80 -15.22
C ASN A 157 -6.64 -8.39 -13.92
N GLY A 158 -7.67 -7.54 -14.01
CA GLY A 158 -8.46 -7.05 -12.87
C GLY A 158 -8.15 -5.60 -12.49
N VAL A 159 -8.83 -5.12 -11.44
CA VAL A 159 -8.74 -3.74 -10.97
C VAL A 159 -7.43 -3.50 -10.23
N ALA A 160 -6.70 -2.44 -10.59
CA ALA A 160 -5.60 -1.90 -9.82
C ALA A 160 -6.16 -0.92 -8.79
N GLU A 161 -6.27 -1.36 -7.55
CA GLU A 161 -6.92 -0.59 -6.46
C GLU A 161 -6.20 0.72 -6.15
N GLY A 162 -4.89 0.79 -6.42
CA GLY A 162 -4.10 2.01 -6.26
C GLY A 162 -4.59 3.18 -7.12
N VAL A 163 -5.26 2.89 -8.25
CA VAL A 163 -5.77 3.94 -9.14
C VAL A 163 -6.80 4.85 -8.44
N PRO A 164 -7.94 4.33 -7.93
CA PRO A 164 -8.86 5.17 -7.18
C PRO A 164 -8.31 5.60 -5.80
N THR A 165 -7.33 4.87 -5.27
CA THR A 165 -6.77 5.16 -3.94
C THR A 165 -5.88 6.40 -3.96
N ALA A 166 -5.22 6.75 -5.06
CA ALA A 166 -4.33 7.92 -5.12
C ALA A 166 -5.06 9.21 -4.72
N ASP A 167 -6.22 9.48 -5.32
CA ASP A 167 -7.02 10.67 -4.99
C ASP A 167 -7.57 10.62 -3.56
N ALA A 168 -7.94 9.43 -3.08
CA ALA A 168 -8.39 9.25 -1.69
C ALA A 168 -7.28 9.58 -0.67
N VAL A 169 -6.03 9.20 -0.94
CA VAL A 169 -4.88 9.55 -0.09
C VAL A 169 -4.66 11.06 -0.09
N VAL A 170 -4.72 11.71 -1.24
CA VAL A 170 -4.60 13.18 -1.33
C VAL A 170 -5.71 13.87 -0.52
N ALA A 171 -6.95 13.37 -0.61
CA ALA A 171 -8.07 13.91 0.16
C ALA A 171 -7.88 13.72 1.67
N LEU A 172 -7.42 12.54 2.11
CA LEU A 172 -7.08 12.26 3.51
C LEU A 172 -5.94 13.16 4.00
N GLY A 173 -4.89 13.36 3.19
CA GLY A 173 -3.79 14.28 3.50
C GLY A 173 -4.31 15.69 3.77
N LYS A 174 -5.20 16.20 2.93
CA LYS A 174 -5.86 17.51 3.14
C LYS A 174 -6.70 17.53 4.43
N GLN A 175 -7.44 16.46 4.70
CA GLN A 175 -8.29 16.36 5.89
C GLN A 175 -7.47 16.40 7.19
N TYR A 176 -6.34 15.70 7.22
CA TYR A 176 -5.48 15.59 8.41
C TYR A 176 -4.34 16.62 8.45
N GLY A 177 -4.18 17.46 7.41
CA GLY A 177 -3.11 18.43 7.32
C GLY A 177 -1.71 17.80 7.12
N VAL A 178 -1.65 16.63 6.52
CA VAL A 178 -0.42 15.87 6.24
C VAL A 178 -0.08 15.97 4.75
N PRO A 179 1.14 16.38 4.39
CA PRO A 179 1.59 16.38 3.00
C PRO A 179 1.62 14.95 2.44
N THR A 180 1.12 14.79 1.21
CA THR A 180 1.10 13.50 0.48
C THR A 180 1.73 13.65 -0.89
N PRO A 181 3.06 13.92 -0.97
CA PRO A 181 3.74 14.22 -2.23
C PRO A 181 3.71 13.05 -3.22
N LEU A 182 3.91 11.82 -2.77
CA LEU A 182 3.86 10.65 -3.66
C LEU A 182 2.46 10.41 -4.21
N ALA A 183 1.45 10.43 -3.35
CA ALA A 183 0.07 10.24 -3.80
C ALA A 183 -0.38 11.37 -4.73
N THR A 184 0.06 12.62 -4.47
CA THR A 184 -0.22 13.77 -5.34
C THR A 184 0.42 13.59 -6.71
N ALA A 185 1.70 13.24 -6.78
CA ALA A 185 2.38 12.99 -8.05
C ALA A 185 1.74 11.83 -8.83
N MET A 186 1.33 10.76 -8.14
CA MET A 186 0.59 9.65 -8.76
C MET A 186 -0.81 10.07 -9.25
N SER A 187 -1.51 10.93 -8.53
CA SER A 187 -2.78 11.52 -8.98
C SER A 187 -2.60 12.28 -10.30
N HIS A 188 -1.54 13.11 -10.43
CA HIS A 188 -1.21 13.80 -11.69
C HIS A 188 -0.84 12.82 -12.83
N VAL A 189 -0.15 11.70 -12.52
CA VAL A 189 0.09 10.64 -13.52
C VAL A 189 -1.24 10.11 -14.06
N LEU A 190 -2.18 9.84 -13.17
CA LEU A 190 -3.44 9.18 -13.52
C LEU A 190 -4.44 10.11 -14.19
N SER A 191 -4.47 11.42 -13.81
CA SER A 191 -5.40 12.42 -14.36
C SER A 191 -4.84 13.17 -15.56
N ASP A 192 -3.59 13.62 -15.45
CA ASP A 192 -3.00 14.55 -16.43
C ASP A 192 -2.01 13.85 -17.38
N GLY A 193 -1.69 12.59 -17.11
CA GLY A 193 -0.81 11.77 -17.94
C GLY A 193 0.65 12.22 -17.89
N ILE A 194 1.10 12.80 -16.76
CA ILE A 194 2.52 13.18 -16.63
C ILE A 194 3.43 11.94 -16.72
N SER A 195 4.62 12.14 -17.25
CA SER A 195 5.62 11.08 -17.40
C SER A 195 6.22 10.64 -16.06
N CYS A 196 6.83 9.45 -16.04
CA CYS A 196 7.57 8.97 -14.88
C CYS A 196 8.68 9.95 -14.44
N ALA A 197 9.38 10.58 -15.37
CA ALA A 197 10.39 11.57 -15.03
C ALA A 197 9.81 12.80 -14.34
N GLN A 198 8.64 13.27 -14.76
CA GLN A 198 7.92 14.37 -14.13
C GLN A 198 7.42 13.97 -12.73
N MET A 199 6.83 12.76 -12.58
CA MET A 199 6.43 12.23 -11.27
C MET A 199 7.61 12.19 -10.28
N LEU A 200 8.78 11.71 -10.73
CA LEU A 200 9.98 11.68 -9.91
C LEU A 200 10.48 13.08 -9.56
N SER A 201 10.41 14.04 -10.49
CA SER A 201 10.75 15.43 -10.23
C SER A 201 9.85 16.07 -9.19
N GLU A 202 8.53 15.81 -9.23
CA GLU A 202 7.60 16.28 -8.22
C GLU A 202 7.87 15.66 -6.85
N LEU A 203 8.20 14.36 -6.80
CA LEU A 203 8.48 13.63 -5.56
C LEU A 203 9.78 14.10 -4.89
N PHE A 204 10.83 14.36 -5.67
CA PHE A 204 12.13 14.82 -5.13
C PHE A 204 12.09 16.28 -4.67
N GLY A 205 11.26 17.12 -5.29
CA GLY A 205 11.28 18.57 -5.08
C GLY A 205 12.58 19.22 -5.58
N GLU A 206 12.64 20.54 -5.46
CA GLU A 206 13.80 21.35 -5.92
C GLU A 206 14.79 21.68 -4.78
N SER A 207 14.45 21.43 -3.52
CA SER A 207 15.24 21.84 -2.36
C SER A 207 15.82 20.65 -1.58
N ILE A 208 17.04 20.84 -1.05
CA ILE A 208 17.62 19.91 -0.07
C ILE A 208 16.82 20.03 1.23
N SER A 209 16.25 18.92 1.70
CA SER A 209 15.53 18.83 2.97
C SER A 209 16.22 17.87 3.93
N GLU A 210 15.99 18.04 5.23
CA GLU A 210 16.38 17.05 6.25
C GLU A 210 15.53 15.77 6.07
N GLU A 211 16.15 14.62 6.35
CA GLU A 211 15.50 13.31 6.29
C GLU A 211 14.83 12.96 7.63
#